data_6d8d5775fbd27432da71019550d71185
#
_entry.id   6d8d5775fbd27432da71019550d71185
#
_cell.length_a   1.000
_cell.length_b   1.000
_cell.length_c   1.000
_cell.angle_alpha   90.00
_cell.angle_beta   90.00
_cell.angle_gamma   90.00
#
_symmetry.space_group_name_H-M   'P 1'
#
loop_
_entity.id
_entity.type
_entity.pdbx_description
1 polymer ?
#
loop_
_entity_poly.entity_id
_entity_poly.type
_entity_poly.pdbx_seq_one_letter_code
_entity_poly.pdbx_strand_id
1 'polypeptide(L)'
;MFGATSISRLQEDLYSSLGVERTKAILARFGYEAGMHLALSIQEMYHFDSPEEWLMSGAILRTMAGYAQEEITSFEMHAEEHRLIVSGIWRDSFEATIWKAKHSIASFPVCAILSGMASGFASTVLGKSVWVKETCCMAQGSEQCRFEGKDLVSWHTTEDVFKKHFSVDSLEERLRNTQEALNKAKADIDRQKIEISRLRLLTRKSTPNDEIIFRSQAMADLLDLAKKVAPTQSTILIQGESGVGKEVLARYIHAQSGQAKHPFVAINCAAVPAALLESELFGYVRGAFTGADKDKKGLFVAADNGTLFLDEIGDLPLDMQVKLLRVLQNKEVIPLGGTLPQSVNARIIAATNRNLKDLIKQGKFREDLYYRIAVFPLFIQPLRDRKQDIPILARHFLSIHQPRSMGFTPRAMRFLESYHWPGNIRELANWVEYAAVLAGENAVEIDHFPIHMAETPKEILPQLAIDFPSLQELERRYIEMVLQTCGQQKAEACRILGISPVTLWRKKKHPG
;
A
#
# COMPACT_ATOMS: atom_id res chain seq x y z
N MET A 1 41.83 -0.93 18.86
CA MET A 1 41.28 0.45 18.91
C MET A 1 40.59 0.75 17.58
N PHE A 2 39.30 1.10 17.59
CA PHE A 2 38.64 1.57 16.37
C PHE A 2 39.27 2.92 16.00
N GLY A 3 39.67 3.09 14.73
CA GLY A 3 40.24 4.37 14.29
C GLY A 3 39.20 5.51 14.41
N ALA A 4 39.66 6.71 14.79
CA ALA A 4 38.82 7.90 14.95
C ALA A 4 37.88 8.13 13.75
N THR A 5 38.32 7.82 12.53
CA THR A 5 37.56 7.92 11.29
C THR A 5 36.35 6.97 11.25
N SER A 6 36.48 5.75 11.80
CA SER A 6 35.40 4.76 11.82
C SER A 6 34.30 5.15 12.80
N ILE A 7 34.68 5.65 13.98
CA ILE A 7 33.73 6.16 14.98
C ILE A 7 32.99 7.38 14.45
N SER A 8 33.70 8.29 13.80
CA SER A 8 33.12 9.47 13.19
C SER A 8 32.05 9.13 12.15
N ARG A 9 32.35 8.18 11.27
CA ARG A 9 31.38 7.77 10.23
C ARG A 9 30.15 7.09 10.83
N LEU A 10 30.35 6.25 11.84
CA LEU A 10 29.24 5.63 12.57
C LEU A 10 28.34 6.70 13.24
N GLN A 11 28.93 7.73 13.87
CA GLN A 11 28.17 8.82 14.47
C GLN A 11 27.37 9.59 13.42
N GLU A 12 27.99 9.96 12.28
CA GLU A 12 27.30 10.64 11.17
C GLU A 12 26.11 9.85 10.66
N ASP A 13 26.29 8.54 10.40
CA ASP A 13 25.22 7.65 9.93
C ASP A 13 24.09 7.53 10.97
N LEU A 14 24.41 7.45 12.25
CA LEU A 14 23.42 7.41 13.33
C LEU A 14 22.68 8.73 13.47
N TYR A 15 23.37 9.89 13.47
CA TYR A 15 22.72 11.21 13.58
C TYR A 15 21.80 11.48 12.39
N SER A 16 22.21 11.12 11.19
CA SER A 16 21.40 11.33 9.97
C SER A 16 20.15 10.42 9.93
N SER A 17 20.28 9.17 10.41
CA SER A 17 19.22 8.16 10.33
C SER A 17 18.24 8.19 11.49
N LEU A 18 18.72 8.47 12.71
CA LEU A 18 17.93 8.31 13.95
C LEU A 18 17.64 9.63 14.68
N GLY A 19 18.30 10.72 14.25
CA GLY A 19 18.21 12.02 14.93
C GLY A 19 19.03 12.08 16.23
N VAL A 20 19.11 13.28 16.83
CA VAL A 20 20.05 13.60 17.94
C VAL A 20 19.79 12.77 19.20
N GLU A 21 18.56 12.79 19.71
CA GLU A 21 18.25 12.17 21.02
C GLU A 21 18.46 10.66 21.02
N ARG A 22 18.09 9.99 19.94
CA ARG A 22 18.27 8.53 19.80
C ARG A 22 19.73 8.16 19.66
N THR A 23 20.46 8.90 18.84
CA THR A 23 21.90 8.65 18.65
C THR A 23 22.65 8.84 19.97
N LYS A 24 22.36 9.88 20.71
CA LYS A 24 22.96 10.09 22.04
C LYS A 24 22.68 8.93 22.99
N ALA A 25 21.44 8.44 23.05
CA ALA A 25 21.08 7.31 23.90
C ALA A 25 21.84 6.03 23.52
N ILE A 26 21.97 5.72 22.19
CA ILE A 26 22.73 4.58 21.70
C ILE A 26 24.22 4.69 22.06
N LEU A 27 24.81 5.85 21.81
CA LEU A 27 26.22 6.08 22.09
C LEU A 27 26.52 6.08 23.60
N ALA A 28 25.64 6.68 24.42
CA ALA A 28 25.77 6.65 25.87
C ALA A 28 25.67 5.22 26.42
N ARG A 29 24.77 4.41 25.92
CA ARG A 29 24.67 3.00 26.29
C ARG A 29 25.91 2.20 25.88
N PHE A 30 26.38 2.35 24.64
CA PHE A 30 27.62 1.73 24.20
C PHE A 30 28.77 2.08 25.14
N GLY A 31 28.88 3.36 25.51
CA GLY A 31 29.84 3.81 26.50
C GLY A 31 29.62 3.16 27.86
N TYR A 32 28.38 3.08 28.35
CA TYR A 32 28.03 2.50 29.65
C TYR A 32 28.49 1.05 29.79
N GLU A 33 28.14 0.22 28.81
CA GLU A 33 28.58 -1.18 28.75
C GLU A 33 30.11 -1.30 28.70
N ALA A 34 30.76 -0.48 27.87
CA ALA A 34 32.22 -0.46 27.79
C ALA A 34 32.86 -0.06 29.11
N GLY A 35 32.30 0.94 29.81
CA GLY A 35 32.79 1.38 31.13
C GLY A 35 32.57 0.32 32.22
N MET A 36 31.43 -0.34 32.25
CA MET A 36 31.15 -1.43 33.17
C MET A 36 32.14 -2.61 32.98
N HIS A 37 32.32 -3.06 31.74
CA HIS A 37 33.28 -4.13 31.45
C HIS A 37 34.73 -3.75 31.78
N LEU A 38 35.12 -2.49 31.55
CA LEU A 38 36.45 -2.01 31.91
C LEU A 38 36.67 -2.05 33.43
N ALA A 39 35.65 -1.63 34.22
CA ALA A 39 35.71 -1.67 35.68
C ALA A 39 35.88 -3.11 36.20
N LEU A 40 35.11 -4.05 35.68
CA LEU A 40 35.21 -5.48 36.06
C LEU A 40 36.55 -6.06 35.66
N SER A 41 37.02 -5.82 34.44
CA SER A 41 38.29 -6.36 33.96
C SER A 41 39.49 -5.87 34.76
N ILE A 42 39.49 -4.60 35.19
CA ILE A 42 40.59 -4.09 35.96
C ILE A 42 40.56 -4.59 37.40
N GLN A 43 39.38 -4.81 37.97
CA GLN A 43 39.21 -5.42 39.29
C GLN A 43 39.76 -6.85 39.35
N GLU A 44 39.66 -7.60 38.24
CA GLU A 44 40.23 -8.93 38.12
C GLU A 44 41.76 -8.92 38.04
N MET A 45 42.35 -7.84 37.50
CA MET A 45 43.79 -7.74 37.27
C MET A 45 44.54 -7.07 38.41
N TYR A 46 43.90 -6.19 39.16
CA TYR A 46 44.51 -5.36 40.22
C TYR A 46 43.70 -5.42 41.51
N HIS A 47 44.40 -5.44 42.64
CA HIS A 47 43.78 -5.27 43.94
C HIS A 47 43.81 -3.80 44.32
N PHE A 48 42.67 -3.26 44.65
CA PHE A 48 42.51 -1.88 45.08
C PHE A 48 42.30 -1.81 46.60
N ASP A 49 42.97 -0.91 47.27
CA ASP A 49 42.88 -0.75 48.70
C ASP A 49 41.57 -0.09 49.15
N SER A 50 40.94 0.65 48.23
CA SER A 50 39.64 1.31 48.50
C SER A 50 38.80 1.44 47.22
N PRO A 51 37.46 1.61 47.36
CA PRO A 51 36.58 1.91 46.23
C PRO A 51 36.92 3.23 45.54
N GLU A 52 37.48 4.21 46.28
CA GLU A 52 37.92 5.48 45.74
C GLU A 52 39.09 5.29 44.79
N GLU A 53 40.10 4.48 45.17
CA GLU A 53 41.25 4.16 44.33
C GLU A 53 40.77 3.47 43.04
N TRP A 54 39.87 2.48 43.17
CA TRP A 54 39.28 1.80 42.04
C TRP A 54 38.55 2.77 41.10
N LEU A 55 37.74 3.70 41.63
CA LEU A 55 37.05 4.70 40.84
C LEU A 55 37.99 5.64 40.07
N MET A 56 39.06 6.12 40.77
CA MET A 56 40.07 7.01 40.19
C MET A 56 40.88 6.34 39.08
N SER A 57 41.07 5.01 39.13
CA SER A 57 41.71 4.27 38.07
C SER A 57 40.99 4.38 36.73
N GLY A 58 39.69 4.55 36.75
CA GLY A 58 38.87 4.75 35.54
C GLY A 58 39.21 6.01 34.76
N ALA A 59 39.48 7.13 35.46
CA ALA A 59 39.93 8.39 34.85
C ALA A 59 41.32 8.21 34.16
N ILE A 60 42.23 7.53 34.85
CA ILE A 60 43.58 7.22 34.33
C ILE A 60 43.47 6.34 33.07
N LEU A 61 42.64 5.32 33.12
CA LEU A 61 42.48 4.40 32.00
C LEU A 61 41.87 5.09 30.77
N ARG A 62 40.87 5.93 30.94
CA ARG A 62 40.28 6.68 29.82
C ARG A 62 41.30 7.67 29.22
N THR A 63 42.16 8.26 30.06
CA THR A 63 43.26 9.12 29.60
C THR A 63 44.32 8.31 28.83
N MET A 64 44.77 7.19 29.37
CA MET A 64 45.74 6.30 28.70
C MET A 64 45.22 5.70 27.39
N ALA A 65 43.92 5.44 27.31
CA ALA A 65 43.26 4.94 26.11
C ALA A 65 43.00 6.02 25.05
N GLY A 66 43.29 7.29 25.37
CA GLY A 66 43.15 8.44 24.45
C GLY A 66 41.73 8.89 24.23
N TYR A 67 40.81 8.62 25.17
CA TYR A 67 39.42 9.12 25.08
C TYR A 67 39.31 10.60 25.44
N ALA A 68 40.01 11.02 26.49
CA ALA A 68 40.14 12.43 26.90
C ALA A 68 41.29 12.54 27.93
N GLN A 69 41.89 13.71 28.08
CA GLN A 69 42.69 14.01 29.26
C GLN A 69 41.73 14.37 30.39
N GLU A 70 41.52 13.44 31.33
CA GLU A 70 40.56 13.60 32.41
C GLU A 70 41.21 14.17 33.67
N GLU A 71 40.65 15.27 34.17
CA GLU A 71 41.08 15.95 35.40
C GLU A 71 39.90 16.03 36.34
N ILE A 72 39.98 15.38 37.50
CA ILE A 72 38.95 15.45 38.55
C ILE A 72 39.18 16.73 39.37
N THR A 73 38.17 17.58 39.39
CA THR A 73 38.22 18.89 40.10
C THR A 73 37.56 18.88 41.47
N SER A 74 36.60 18.00 41.69
CA SER A 74 35.92 17.77 42.96
C SER A 74 35.52 16.32 43.09
N PHE A 75 35.67 15.76 44.28
CA PHE A 75 35.37 14.36 44.53
C PHE A 75 34.90 14.18 45.99
N GLU A 76 33.70 13.67 46.17
CA GLU A 76 33.11 13.28 47.44
C GLU A 76 32.50 11.88 47.26
N MET A 77 32.94 10.91 48.05
CA MET A 77 32.41 9.57 48.04
C MET A 77 32.17 9.06 49.48
N HIS A 78 30.99 8.52 49.72
CA HIS A 78 30.61 7.82 50.93
C HIS A 78 30.19 6.41 50.57
N ALA A 79 31.16 5.50 50.57
CA ALA A 79 30.99 4.12 50.06
C ALA A 79 29.90 3.38 50.84
N GLU A 80 29.82 3.54 52.18
CA GLU A 80 28.79 2.88 53.01
C GLU A 80 27.37 3.37 52.70
N GLU A 81 27.21 4.65 52.34
CA GLU A 81 25.92 5.23 51.95
C GLU A 81 25.63 5.08 50.43
N HIS A 82 26.57 4.54 49.65
CA HIS A 82 26.53 4.49 48.18
C HIS A 82 26.25 5.87 47.57
N ARG A 83 26.87 6.93 48.10
CA ARG A 83 26.76 8.29 47.57
C ARG A 83 28.05 8.68 46.87
N LEU A 84 27.88 9.33 45.73
CA LEU A 84 28.97 9.85 44.94
C LEU A 84 28.61 11.21 44.36
N ILE A 85 29.52 12.17 44.51
CA ILE A 85 29.51 13.44 43.78
C ILE A 85 30.90 13.66 43.24
N VAL A 86 31.04 13.70 41.95
CA VAL A 86 32.31 13.91 41.24
C VAL A 86 32.12 14.96 40.15
N SER A 87 33.07 15.86 40.01
CA SER A 87 33.12 16.78 38.87
C SER A 87 34.52 16.84 38.30
N GLY A 88 34.63 17.17 37.05
CA GLY A 88 35.90 17.22 36.36
C GLY A 88 35.84 17.82 34.97
N ILE A 89 36.97 17.77 34.33
CA ILE A 89 37.22 18.34 33.02
C ILE A 89 37.73 17.22 32.10
N TRP A 90 37.18 17.18 30.90
CA TRP A 90 37.71 16.38 29.79
C TRP A 90 38.37 17.33 28.78
N ARG A 91 39.70 17.37 28.80
CA ARG A 91 40.47 18.05 27.77
C ARG A 91 40.64 17.12 26.57
N ASP A 92 40.62 17.68 25.40
CA ASP A 92 40.85 16.93 24.14
C ASP A 92 39.93 15.69 23.98
N SER A 93 38.67 15.79 24.42
CA SER A 93 37.70 14.73 24.23
C SER A 93 37.66 14.32 22.76
N PHE A 94 37.84 13.00 22.49
CA PHE A 94 37.86 12.49 21.14
C PHE A 94 36.56 12.77 20.39
N GLU A 95 35.39 12.68 21.03
CA GLU A 95 34.09 12.98 20.45
C GLU A 95 33.94 14.45 20.06
N ALA A 96 34.30 15.35 20.95
CA ALA A 96 34.24 16.79 20.70
C ALA A 96 35.24 17.22 19.62
N THR A 97 36.45 16.63 19.63
CA THR A 97 37.50 16.89 18.62
C THR A 97 37.07 16.42 17.24
N ILE A 98 36.51 15.21 17.13
CA ILE A 98 35.99 14.66 15.88
C ILE A 98 34.84 15.52 15.35
N TRP A 99 33.93 15.95 16.23
CA TRP A 99 32.80 16.80 15.84
C TRP A 99 33.29 18.13 15.25
N LYS A 100 34.18 18.83 15.98
CA LYS A 100 34.73 20.12 15.53
C LYS A 100 35.49 20.05 14.21
N ALA A 101 36.11 18.91 13.91
CA ALA A 101 36.85 18.73 12.66
C ALA A 101 35.94 18.68 11.42
N LYS A 102 34.66 18.35 11.59
CA LYS A 102 33.74 18.05 10.48
C LYS A 102 32.45 18.87 10.47
N HIS A 103 32.04 19.41 11.60
CA HIS A 103 30.77 20.07 11.79
C HIS A 103 30.93 21.48 12.34
N SER A 104 29.90 22.29 12.16
CA SER A 104 29.75 23.58 12.86
C SER A 104 29.49 23.38 14.36
N ILE A 105 29.32 24.49 15.10
CA ILE A 105 29.00 24.46 16.51
C ILE A 105 27.75 23.63 16.77
N ALA A 106 27.84 22.67 17.70
CA ALA A 106 26.74 21.78 18.04
C ALA A 106 25.72 22.51 18.92
N SER A 107 24.44 22.19 18.76
CA SER A 107 23.35 22.66 19.63
C SER A 107 23.21 21.82 20.93
N PHE A 108 23.98 20.75 21.09
CA PHE A 108 23.90 19.78 22.17
C PHE A 108 25.31 19.26 22.55
N PRO A 109 25.50 18.74 23.78
CA PRO A 109 26.73 18.06 24.18
C PRO A 109 26.93 16.79 23.37
N VAL A 110 28.15 16.54 22.85
CA VAL A 110 28.45 15.43 21.94
C VAL A 110 29.18 14.26 22.58
N CYS A 111 29.71 14.40 23.81
CA CYS A 111 30.52 13.39 24.49
C CYS A 111 29.67 12.28 25.12
N ALA A 112 28.80 11.68 24.36
CA ALA A 112 27.84 10.69 24.85
C ALA A 112 28.50 9.34 25.22
N ILE A 113 29.48 8.87 24.43
CA ILE A 113 30.23 7.64 24.73
C ILE A 113 31.04 7.84 26.01
N LEU A 114 31.72 8.95 26.12
CA LEU A 114 32.56 9.26 27.29
C LEU A 114 31.75 9.38 28.57
N SER A 115 30.60 10.10 28.51
CA SER A 115 29.64 10.20 29.64
C SER A 115 29.08 8.81 30.01
N GLY A 116 28.77 7.98 29.03
CA GLY A 116 28.34 6.59 29.24
C GLY A 116 29.42 5.76 29.93
N MET A 117 30.67 5.80 29.44
CA MET A 117 31.80 5.04 30.00
C MET A 117 32.06 5.44 31.47
N ALA A 118 32.05 6.72 31.76
CA ALA A 118 32.21 7.20 33.13
C ALA A 118 31.06 6.76 34.04
N SER A 119 29.81 6.78 33.52
CA SER A 119 28.64 6.30 34.25
C SER A 119 28.70 4.81 34.55
N GLY A 120 29.01 3.98 33.53
CA GLY A 120 29.09 2.52 33.65
C GLY A 120 30.21 2.08 34.62
N PHE A 121 31.40 2.71 34.50
CA PHE A 121 32.51 2.45 35.39
C PHE A 121 32.15 2.80 36.85
N ALA A 122 31.67 4.02 37.08
CA ALA A 122 31.29 4.49 38.43
C ALA A 122 30.14 3.68 39.03
N SER A 123 29.14 3.28 38.23
CA SER A 123 28.04 2.43 38.68
C SER A 123 28.52 1.06 39.14
N THR A 124 29.52 0.49 38.47
CA THR A 124 30.11 -0.81 38.83
C THR A 124 30.86 -0.72 40.14
N VAL A 125 31.70 0.33 40.30
CA VAL A 125 32.49 0.55 41.53
C VAL A 125 31.57 0.77 42.73
N LEU A 126 30.53 1.59 42.59
CA LEU A 126 29.61 1.96 43.69
C LEU A 126 28.57 0.88 43.99
N GLY A 127 28.36 -0.07 43.07
CA GLY A 127 27.29 -1.06 43.19
C GLY A 127 25.87 -0.50 43.05
N LYS A 128 25.74 0.75 42.61
CA LYS A 128 24.47 1.46 42.35
C LYS A 128 24.60 2.35 41.12
N SER A 129 23.47 2.72 40.54
CA SER A 129 23.41 3.56 39.35
C SER A 129 24.00 4.95 39.60
N VAL A 130 25.02 5.29 38.87
CA VAL A 130 25.66 6.61 38.81
C VAL A 130 25.50 7.22 37.45
N TRP A 131 25.06 8.46 37.38
CA TRP A 131 24.92 9.15 36.10
C TRP A 131 25.93 10.29 35.98
N VAL A 132 26.81 10.16 34.99
CA VAL A 132 27.76 11.20 34.63
C VAL A 132 27.21 11.97 33.43
N LYS A 133 27.02 13.28 33.58
CA LYS A 133 26.49 14.15 32.55
C LYS A 133 27.53 15.19 32.16
N GLU A 134 27.67 15.40 30.84
CA GLU A 134 28.43 16.54 30.33
C GLU A 134 27.62 17.82 30.56
N THR A 135 28.22 18.81 31.24
CA THR A 135 27.57 20.11 31.58
C THR A 135 27.98 21.22 30.63
N CYS A 136 29.19 21.16 30.06
CA CYS A 136 29.71 22.05 29.03
C CYS A 136 30.48 21.23 28.01
N CYS A 137 30.40 21.60 26.71
CA CYS A 137 31.02 20.84 25.62
C CYS A 137 31.84 21.76 24.69
N MET A 138 33.07 21.34 24.36
CA MET A 138 33.91 22.00 23.36
C MET A 138 33.24 22.13 21.99
N ALA A 139 32.42 21.16 21.61
CA ALA A 139 31.67 21.18 20.36
C ALA A 139 30.57 22.27 20.36
N GLN A 140 30.14 22.73 21.51
CA GLN A 140 29.18 23.84 21.68
C GLN A 140 29.87 25.22 21.78
N GLY A 141 31.19 25.28 21.61
CA GLY A 141 31.96 26.53 21.67
C GLY A 141 32.60 26.82 23.04
N SER A 142 32.50 25.91 24.01
CA SER A 142 33.21 26.04 25.30
C SER A 142 34.71 25.76 25.10
N GLU A 143 35.55 26.31 26.01
CA GLU A 143 37.00 26.07 25.96
C GLU A 143 37.37 24.61 26.29
N GLN A 144 36.56 23.97 27.12
CA GLN A 144 36.77 22.57 27.58
C GLN A 144 35.43 21.87 27.82
N CYS A 145 35.41 20.54 27.80
CA CYS A 145 34.27 19.77 28.26
C CYS A 145 34.30 19.63 29.78
N ARG A 146 33.17 19.82 30.42
CA ARG A 146 33.01 19.63 31.88
C ARG A 146 31.95 18.58 32.15
N PHE A 147 32.13 17.82 33.21
CA PHE A 147 31.16 16.80 33.60
C PHE A 147 30.88 16.83 35.09
N GLU A 148 29.70 16.38 35.44
CA GLU A 148 29.29 16.06 36.82
C GLU A 148 28.77 14.64 36.85
N GLY A 149 29.22 13.83 37.80
CA GLY A 149 28.75 12.49 38.09
C GLY A 149 28.17 12.43 39.49
N LYS A 150 26.95 11.90 39.61
CA LYS A 150 26.27 11.76 40.90
C LYS A 150 25.48 10.47 40.93
N ASP A 151 25.26 9.92 42.12
CA ASP A 151 24.23 8.89 42.31
C ASP A 151 22.84 9.47 42.01
N LEU A 152 21.85 8.59 41.78
CA LEU A 152 20.52 9.02 41.33
C LEU A 152 19.76 9.86 42.37
N VAL A 153 20.00 9.62 43.66
CA VAL A 153 19.39 10.43 44.75
C VAL A 153 19.93 11.84 44.73
N SER A 154 21.24 12.02 44.58
CA SER A 154 21.90 13.30 44.45
C SER A 154 21.55 14.04 43.14
N TRP A 155 21.10 13.35 42.11
CA TRP A 155 20.53 13.93 40.89
C TRP A 155 19.04 14.25 41.01
N HIS A 156 18.36 13.92 42.12
CA HIS A 156 16.90 14.00 42.28
C HIS A 156 16.16 13.30 41.11
N THR A 157 16.64 12.14 40.69
CA THR A 157 16.09 11.38 39.59
C THR A 157 15.78 9.93 40.00
N THR A 158 15.02 9.20 39.19
CA THR A 158 14.60 7.85 39.49
C THR A 158 15.35 6.81 38.63
N GLU A 159 15.37 5.56 39.10
CA GLU A 159 15.95 4.44 38.39
C GLU A 159 15.28 4.23 36.99
N ASP A 160 13.96 4.49 36.89
CA ASP A 160 13.25 4.38 35.63
C ASP A 160 13.71 5.39 34.57
N VAL A 161 14.00 6.62 34.98
CA VAL A 161 14.54 7.65 34.07
C VAL A 161 15.96 7.28 33.63
N PHE A 162 16.78 6.78 34.56
CA PHE A 162 18.13 6.31 34.27
C PHE A 162 18.08 5.14 33.30
N LYS A 163 17.28 4.11 33.59
CA LYS A 163 17.12 2.92 32.72
C LYS A 163 16.62 3.32 31.33
N LYS A 164 15.65 4.22 31.24
CA LYS A 164 15.15 4.73 29.96
C LYS A 164 16.24 5.43 29.13
N HIS A 165 17.20 6.09 29.78
CA HIS A 165 18.32 6.73 29.09
C HIS A 165 19.34 5.72 28.56
N PHE A 166 19.62 4.67 29.32
CA PHE A 166 20.61 3.65 29.00
C PHE A 166 20.03 2.34 28.45
N SER A 167 18.70 2.10 28.53
CA SER A 167 18.05 0.98 27.86
C SER A 167 17.66 1.36 26.44
N VAL A 168 17.87 0.46 25.52
CA VAL A 168 17.20 0.52 24.22
C VAL A 168 15.89 -0.25 24.39
N ASP A 169 14.74 0.36 24.10
CA ASP A 169 13.60 -0.41 23.67
C ASP A 169 14.10 -1.34 22.57
N SER A 170 14.05 -2.64 22.77
CA SER A 170 14.64 -3.58 21.82
C SER A 170 14.10 -3.25 20.43
N LEU A 171 14.93 -3.28 19.40
CA LEU A 171 14.50 -3.01 18.03
C LEU A 171 13.33 -3.92 17.67
N GLU A 172 13.32 -5.14 18.22
CA GLU A 172 12.23 -6.12 18.11
C GLU A 172 10.91 -5.64 18.74
N GLU A 173 10.96 -5.04 19.91
CA GLU A 173 9.76 -4.53 20.59
C GLU A 173 9.16 -3.32 19.84
N ARG A 174 10.01 -2.46 19.30
CA ARG A 174 9.57 -1.33 18.46
C ARG A 174 9.08 -1.79 17.10
N LEU A 175 9.72 -2.76 16.46
CA LEU A 175 9.23 -3.39 15.24
C LEU A 175 7.87 -4.05 15.49
N ARG A 176 7.72 -4.79 16.57
CA ARG A 176 6.46 -5.42 16.96
C ARG A 176 5.36 -4.37 17.18
N ASN A 177 5.63 -3.34 17.99
CA ASN A 177 4.67 -2.26 18.28
C ASN A 177 4.30 -1.47 17.01
N THR A 178 5.27 -1.22 16.11
CA THR A 178 5.02 -0.56 14.81
C THR A 178 4.22 -1.46 13.88
N GLN A 179 4.51 -2.76 13.86
CA GLN A 179 3.75 -3.75 13.08
C GLN A 179 2.31 -3.89 13.58
N GLU A 180 2.11 -3.92 14.91
CA GLU A 180 0.78 -3.95 15.52
C GLU A 180 0.00 -2.66 15.23
N ALA A 181 0.64 -1.49 15.33
CA ALA A 181 0.03 -0.21 14.97
C ALA A 181 -0.32 -0.14 13.48
N LEU A 182 0.54 -0.65 12.60
CA LEU A 182 0.29 -0.72 11.15
C LEU A 182 -0.87 -1.67 10.84
N ASN A 183 -0.93 -2.82 11.49
CA ASN A 183 -2.01 -3.78 11.32
C ASN A 183 -3.35 -3.21 11.82
N LYS A 184 -3.33 -2.50 12.95
CA LYS A 184 -4.50 -1.80 13.48
C LYS A 184 -4.96 -0.69 12.53
N ALA A 185 -4.05 0.14 12.04
CA ALA A 185 -4.38 1.20 11.08
C ALA A 185 -4.94 0.63 9.75
N LYS A 186 -4.38 -0.48 9.24
CA LYS A 186 -4.94 -1.19 8.08
C LYS A 186 -6.36 -1.68 8.36
N ALA A 187 -6.61 -2.31 9.50
CA ALA A 187 -7.94 -2.77 9.88
C ALA A 187 -8.94 -1.62 10.00
N ASP A 188 -8.52 -0.47 10.54
CA ASP A 188 -9.36 0.73 10.64
C ASP A 188 -9.65 1.34 9.26
N ILE A 189 -8.67 1.39 8.37
CA ILE A 189 -8.86 1.82 6.97
C ILE A 189 -9.84 0.89 6.26
N ASP A 190 -9.71 -0.41 6.43
CA ASP A 190 -10.62 -1.37 5.81
C ASP A 190 -12.03 -1.25 6.38
N ARG A 191 -12.18 -1.02 7.69
CA ARG A 191 -13.49 -0.69 8.31
C ARG A 191 -14.08 0.60 7.73
N GLN A 192 -13.30 1.65 7.59
CA GLN A 192 -13.76 2.91 7.01
C GLN A 192 -14.14 2.76 5.54
N LYS A 193 -13.38 2.00 4.74
CA LYS A 193 -13.73 1.69 3.35
C LYS A 193 -15.07 0.94 3.25
N ILE A 194 -15.29 -0.03 4.13
CA ILE A 194 -16.54 -0.78 4.21
C ILE A 194 -17.69 0.16 4.60
N GLU A 195 -17.51 1.01 5.61
CA GLU A 195 -18.53 1.95 6.05
C GLU A 195 -18.82 3.03 4.98
N ILE A 196 -17.80 3.56 4.31
CA ILE A 196 -17.99 4.46 3.16
C ILE A 196 -18.72 3.75 2.02
N SER A 197 -18.40 2.49 1.74
CA SER A 197 -19.09 1.69 0.73
C SER A 197 -20.57 1.48 1.14
N ARG A 198 -20.81 1.17 2.42
CA ARG A 198 -22.15 1.02 2.99
C ARG A 198 -22.94 2.32 2.95
N LEU A 199 -22.35 3.44 3.35
CA LEU A 199 -22.97 4.76 3.28
C LEU A 199 -23.25 5.19 1.83
N ARG A 200 -22.34 4.90 0.89
CA ARG A 200 -22.56 5.10 -0.55
C ARG A 200 -23.69 4.24 -1.10
N LEU A 201 -23.85 3.01 -0.59
CA LEU A 201 -24.98 2.13 -0.94
C LEU A 201 -26.31 2.68 -0.41
N LEU A 202 -26.30 3.25 0.82
CA LEU A 202 -27.50 3.83 1.45
C LEU A 202 -27.85 5.23 0.91
N THR A 203 -26.86 6.00 0.45
CA THR A 203 -27.05 7.39 -0.03
C THR A 203 -27.18 7.50 -1.54
N ARG A 204 -26.88 6.44 -2.31
CA ARG A 204 -27.24 6.40 -3.72
C ARG A 204 -28.76 6.21 -3.85
N LYS A 205 -29.51 7.29 -3.64
CA LYS A 205 -30.84 7.41 -4.23
C LYS A 205 -30.64 7.11 -5.72
N SER A 206 -31.32 6.08 -6.21
CA SER A 206 -31.48 5.84 -7.63
C SER A 206 -31.89 7.17 -8.26
N THR A 207 -30.97 7.82 -8.95
CA THR A 207 -31.35 8.89 -9.85
C THR A 207 -32.24 8.25 -10.91
N PRO A 208 -33.35 8.87 -11.31
CA PRO A 208 -34.34 8.28 -12.25
C PRO A 208 -33.79 8.08 -13.67
N ASN A 209 -32.48 8.18 -13.91
CA ASN A 209 -31.86 8.19 -15.22
C ASN A 209 -30.75 7.12 -15.36
N ASP A 210 -31.04 5.87 -14.91
CA ASP A 210 -30.21 4.72 -15.29
C ASP A 210 -30.59 4.23 -16.72
N GLU A 211 -30.74 5.14 -17.67
CA GLU A 211 -30.88 4.79 -19.09
C GLU A 211 -29.53 4.24 -19.59
N ILE A 212 -29.54 2.98 -19.99
CA ILE A 212 -28.36 2.38 -20.63
C ILE A 212 -28.16 3.03 -21.98
N ILE A 213 -27.03 3.70 -22.14
CA ILE A 213 -26.68 4.41 -23.37
C ILE A 213 -26.00 3.47 -24.33
N PHE A 214 -26.58 3.25 -25.48
CA PHE A 214 -26.05 2.37 -26.52
C PHE A 214 -26.62 2.75 -27.90
N ARG A 215 -26.00 2.22 -28.94
CA ARG A 215 -26.45 2.33 -30.34
C ARG A 215 -26.32 1.00 -31.07
N SER A 216 -25.54 0.08 -30.56
CA SER A 216 -25.28 -1.21 -31.18
C SER A 216 -26.48 -2.16 -31.09
N GLN A 217 -26.71 -2.95 -32.13
CA GLN A 217 -27.75 -3.96 -32.17
C GLN A 217 -27.52 -5.04 -31.10
N ALA A 218 -26.26 -5.41 -30.85
CA ALA A 218 -25.91 -6.38 -29.83
C ALA A 218 -26.37 -5.99 -28.43
N MET A 219 -26.29 -4.68 -28.08
CA MET A 219 -26.85 -4.18 -26.82
C MET A 219 -28.37 -4.12 -26.83
N ALA A 220 -28.99 -3.79 -27.96
CA ALA A 220 -30.45 -3.83 -28.09
C ALA A 220 -31.00 -5.23 -27.81
N ASP A 221 -30.43 -6.25 -28.47
CA ASP A 221 -30.83 -7.66 -28.33
C ASP A 221 -30.62 -8.15 -26.89
N LEU A 222 -29.49 -7.77 -26.27
CA LEU A 222 -29.20 -8.09 -24.85
C LEU A 222 -30.22 -7.49 -23.90
N LEU A 223 -30.61 -6.21 -24.11
CA LEU A 223 -31.58 -5.53 -23.27
C LEU A 223 -33.00 -6.08 -23.47
N ASP A 224 -33.35 -6.49 -24.67
CA ASP A 224 -34.63 -7.15 -24.92
C ASP A 224 -34.72 -8.51 -24.22
N LEU A 225 -33.60 -9.27 -24.19
CA LEU A 225 -33.52 -10.50 -23.40
C LEU A 225 -33.59 -10.20 -21.90
N ALA A 226 -32.88 -9.17 -21.44
CA ALA A 226 -32.89 -8.73 -20.05
C ALA A 226 -34.31 -8.31 -19.60
N LYS A 227 -35.08 -7.59 -20.44
CA LYS A 227 -36.49 -7.24 -20.18
C LYS A 227 -37.38 -8.47 -20.02
N LYS A 228 -37.19 -9.49 -20.85
CA LYS A 228 -37.97 -10.75 -20.77
C LYS A 228 -37.72 -11.50 -19.49
N VAL A 229 -36.45 -11.48 -19.00
CA VAL A 229 -36.06 -12.21 -17.79
C VAL A 229 -36.29 -11.39 -16.51
N ALA A 230 -36.34 -10.06 -16.60
CA ALA A 230 -36.51 -9.17 -15.45
C ALA A 230 -37.73 -9.50 -14.54
N PRO A 231 -38.94 -9.84 -15.05
CA PRO A 231 -40.09 -10.18 -14.20
C PRO A 231 -39.97 -11.52 -13.47
N THR A 232 -39.02 -12.39 -13.84
CA THR A 232 -38.84 -13.72 -13.22
C THR A 232 -38.04 -13.64 -11.93
N GLN A 233 -38.19 -14.64 -11.05
CA GLN A 233 -37.37 -14.80 -9.84
C GLN A 233 -36.08 -15.62 -10.11
N SER A 234 -35.81 -15.93 -11.36
CA SER A 234 -34.66 -16.76 -11.74
C SER A 234 -33.34 -16.05 -11.51
N THR A 235 -32.33 -16.82 -11.22
CA THR A 235 -30.95 -16.33 -11.09
C THR A 235 -30.39 -15.96 -12.46
N ILE A 236 -29.71 -14.84 -12.54
CA ILE A 236 -29.11 -14.32 -13.78
C ILE A 236 -27.59 -14.28 -13.58
N LEU A 237 -26.85 -14.78 -14.59
CA LEU A 237 -25.39 -14.67 -14.64
C LEU A 237 -24.99 -13.70 -15.75
N ILE A 238 -24.40 -12.57 -15.38
CA ILE A 238 -23.89 -11.57 -16.32
C ILE A 238 -22.39 -11.83 -16.54
N GLN A 239 -22.01 -12.13 -17.78
CA GLN A 239 -20.61 -12.37 -18.16
C GLN A 239 -20.11 -11.26 -19.07
N GLY A 240 -18.83 -10.90 -18.94
CA GLY A 240 -18.18 -9.91 -19.79
C GLY A 240 -16.94 -9.35 -19.13
N GLU A 241 -16.07 -8.74 -19.92
CA GLU A 241 -14.81 -8.18 -19.47
C GLU A 241 -15.00 -7.12 -18.36
N SER A 242 -13.90 -6.78 -17.67
CA SER A 242 -13.93 -5.68 -16.70
C SER A 242 -14.28 -4.37 -17.40
N GLY A 243 -15.14 -3.54 -16.75
CA GLY A 243 -15.50 -2.23 -17.27
C GLY A 243 -16.56 -2.20 -18.38
N VAL A 244 -17.17 -3.34 -18.78
CA VAL A 244 -18.20 -3.37 -19.85
C VAL A 244 -19.58 -2.86 -19.42
N GLY A 245 -19.83 -2.68 -18.09
CA GLY A 245 -21.11 -2.20 -17.55
C GLY A 245 -21.98 -3.28 -16.91
N LYS A 246 -21.39 -4.36 -16.34
CA LYS A 246 -22.14 -5.47 -15.70
C LYS A 246 -23.08 -4.99 -14.58
N GLU A 247 -22.62 -4.09 -13.72
CA GLU A 247 -23.45 -3.52 -12.65
C GLU A 247 -24.60 -2.67 -13.18
N VAL A 248 -24.37 -1.89 -14.25
CA VAL A 248 -25.41 -1.07 -14.88
C VAL A 248 -26.53 -1.95 -15.44
N LEU A 249 -26.17 -3.07 -16.11
CA LEU A 249 -27.15 -4.05 -16.58
C LEU A 249 -27.90 -4.72 -15.43
N ALA A 250 -27.22 -5.05 -14.32
CA ALA A 250 -27.89 -5.64 -13.16
C ALA A 250 -28.92 -4.68 -12.52
N ARG A 251 -28.57 -3.40 -12.41
CA ARG A 251 -29.51 -2.35 -11.94
C ARG A 251 -30.69 -2.16 -12.88
N TYR A 252 -30.43 -2.17 -14.17
CA TYR A 252 -31.48 -2.11 -15.18
C TYR A 252 -32.47 -3.28 -15.05
N ILE A 253 -31.96 -4.52 -14.90
CA ILE A 253 -32.78 -5.72 -14.69
C ILE A 253 -33.62 -5.59 -13.41
N HIS A 254 -33.02 -5.11 -12.33
CA HIS A 254 -33.75 -4.87 -11.09
C HIS A 254 -34.86 -3.82 -11.27
N ALA A 255 -34.57 -2.70 -11.94
CA ALA A 255 -35.55 -1.64 -12.20
C ALA A 255 -36.72 -2.10 -13.07
N GLN A 256 -36.52 -3.09 -13.97
CA GLN A 256 -37.56 -3.71 -14.81
C GLN A 256 -38.25 -4.90 -14.14
N SER A 257 -37.89 -5.25 -12.90
CA SER A 257 -38.44 -6.40 -12.18
C SER A 257 -39.62 -6.01 -11.30
N GLY A 258 -40.41 -7.02 -10.86
CA GLY A 258 -41.43 -6.84 -9.85
C GLY A 258 -40.90 -6.36 -8.48
N GLN A 259 -39.61 -6.40 -8.29
CA GLN A 259 -38.92 -5.99 -7.06
C GLN A 259 -38.27 -4.60 -7.15
N ALA A 260 -38.55 -3.81 -8.18
CA ALA A 260 -37.96 -2.49 -8.42
C ALA A 260 -38.11 -1.49 -7.24
N LYS A 261 -39.12 -1.68 -6.38
CA LYS A 261 -39.34 -0.86 -5.17
C LYS A 261 -38.64 -1.38 -3.92
N HIS A 262 -38.03 -2.56 -4.01
CA HIS A 262 -37.30 -3.23 -2.92
C HIS A 262 -35.80 -2.96 -3.00
N PRO A 263 -35.00 -3.29 -1.97
CA PRO A 263 -33.57 -3.01 -1.97
C PRO A 263 -32.82 -3.70 -3.12
N PHE A 264 -31.90 -2.95 -3.75
CA PHE A 264 -30.84 -3.50 -4.58
C PHE A 264 -29.53 -3.42 -3.79
N VAL A 265 -29.06 -4.57 -3.33
CA VAL A 265 -27.84 -4.69 -2.53
C VAL A 265 -26.73 -5.27 -3.43
N ALA A 266 -25.60 -4.59 -3.53
CA ALA A 266 -24.49 -5.03 -4.36
C ALA A 266 -23.24 -5.26 -3.52
N ILE A 267 -22.49 -6.31 -3.82
CA ILE A 267 -21.18 -6.58 -3.24
C ILE A 267 -20.24 -7.08 -4.33
N ASN A 268 -18.99 -6.60 -4.28
CA ASN A 268 -17.91 -7.12 -5.11
C ASN A 268 -17.11 -8.14 -4.28
N CYS A 269 -17.16 -9.42 -4.69
CA CYS A 269 -16.54 -10.53 -3.97
C CYS A 269 -15.00 -10.48 -3.99
N ALA A 270 -14.40 -9.83 -4.98
CA ALA A 270 -12.95 -9.68 -5.07
C ALA A 270 -12.41 -8.50 -4.22
N ALA A 271 -13.27 -7.51 -3.90
CA ALA A 271 -12.86 -6.31 -3.17
C ALA A 271 -12.82 -6.49 -1.65
N VAL A 272 -13.41 -7.57 -1.13
CA VAL A 272 -13.54 -7.83 0.31
C VAL A 272 -12.66 -9.03 0.68
N PRO A 273 -11.80 -8.93 1.72
CA PRO A 273 -11.05 -10.09 2.22
C PRO A 273 -11.96 -11.26 2.58
N ALA A 274 -11.54 -12.50 2.27
CA ALA A 274 -12.37 -13.70 2.43
C ALA A 274 -13.01 -13.84 3.83
N ALA A 275 -12.25 -13.57 4.90
CA ALA A 275 -12.74 -13.65 6.27
C ALA A 275 -13.84 -12.62 6.59
N LEU A 276 -13.82 -11.46 5.95
CA LEU A 276 -14.84 -10.43 6.10
C LEU A 276 -16.03 -10.66 5.18
N LEU A 277 -15.80 -11.19 3.98
CA LEU A 277 -16.84 -11.47 2.98
C LEU A 277 -17.91 -12.40 3.55
N GLU A 278 -17.50 -13.39 4.31
CA GLU A 278 -18.43 -14.32 4.97
C GLU A 278 -19.35 -13.58 5.96
N SER A 279 -18.77 -12.78 6.85
CA SER A 279 -19.53 -12.00 7.83
C SER A 279 -20.42 -10.93 7.19
N GLU A 280 -20.01 -10.37 6.04
CA GLU A 280 -20.84 -9.43 5.29
C GLU A 280 -22.04 -10.14 4.63
N LEU A 281 -21.82 -11.25 3.94
CA LEU A 281 -22.88 -11.95 3.21
C LEU A 281 -23.91 -12.57 4.14
N PHE A 282 -23.44 -13.31 5.16
CA PHE A 282 -24.33 -14.13 6.02
C PHE A 282 -24.67 -13.48 7.36
N GLY A 283 -23.90 -12.47 7.80
CA GLY A 283 -24.02 -11.87 9.12
C GLY A 283 -23.40 -12.74 10.22
N TYR A 284 -23.48 -12.27 11.46
CA TYR A 284 -22.97 -12.98 12.63
C TYR A 284 -23.75 -12.64 13.89
N VAL A 285 -23.75 -13.56 14.85
CA VAL A 285 -24.27 -13.33 16.20
C VAL A 285 -23.14 -12.87 17.13
N ARG A 286 -23.51 -12.21 18.20
CA ARG A 286 -22.57 -11.79 19.24
C ARG A 286 -21.73 -12.98 19.73
N GLY A 287 -20.41 -12.79 19.82
CA GLY A 287 -19.46 -13.82 20.26
C GLY A 287 -19.01 -14.80 19.18
N ALA A 288 -19.43 -14.64 17.93
CA ALA A 288 -19.02 -15.53 16.82
C ALA A 288 -17.50 -15.54 16.56
N PHE A 289 -16.82 -14.44 16.86
CA PHE A 289 -15.35 -14.30 16.75
C PHE A 289 -14.88 -13.14 17.65
N THR A 290 -13.56 -13.01 17.83
CA THR A 290 -12.95 -11.92 18.61
C THR A 290 -13.29 -10.57 17.99
N GLY A 291 -14.06 -9.72 18.70
CA GLY A 291 -14.58 -8.43 18.24
C GLY A 291 -16.03 -8.44 17.74
N ALA A 292 -16.74 -9.56 17.85
CA ALA A 292 -18.18 -9.64 17.58
C ALA A 292 -19.01 -9.21 18.82
N ASP A 293 -19.02 -7.91 19.11
CA ASP A 293 -19.67 -7.34 20.31
C ASP A 293 -21.20 -7.28 20.20
N LYS A 294 -21.74 -7.28 18.98
CA LYS A 294 -23.18 -7.17 18.67
C LYS A 294 -23.52 -8.06 17.48
N ASP A 295 -24.80 -8.43 17.38
CA ASP A 295 -25.31 -9.10 16.19
C ASP A 295 -25.23 -8.20 14.97
N LYS A 296 -24.89 -8.78 13.81
CA LYS A 296 -24.89 -8.10 12.52
C LYS A 296 -25.71 -8.87 11.49
N LYS A 297 -26.68 -8.19 10.88
CA LYS A 297 -27.44 -8.74 9.76
C LYS A 297 -26.57 -8.81 8.52
N GLY A 298 -26.59 -9.95 7.83
CA GLY A 298 -25.90 -10.14 6.55
C GLY A 298 -26.61 -9.48 5.38
N LEU A 299 -25.90 -9.36 4.23
CA LEU A 299 -26.42 -8.76 3.01
C LEU A 299 -27.58 -9.57 2.40
N PHE A 300 -27.63 -10.88 2.59
CA PHE A 300 -28.80 -11.68 2.21
C PHE A 300 -30.08 -11.22 2.90
N VAL A 301 -30.01 -10.95 4.20
CA VAL A 301 -31.13 -10.46 5.00
C VAL A 301 -31.45 -8.99 4.62
N ALA A 302 -30.42 -8.18 4.33
CA ALA A 302 -30.61 -6.80 3.89
C ALA A 302 -31.26 -6.70 2.49
N ALA A 303 -31.07 -7.72 1.65
CA ALA A 303 -31.66 -7.83 0.30
C ALA A 303 -33.01 -8.58 0.30
N ASP A 304 -33.56 -8.91 1.47
CA ASP A 304 -34.81 -9.66 1.54
C ASP A 304 -35.95 -9.00 0.75
N ASN A 305 -36.66 -9.80 -0.05
CA ASN A 305 -37.67 -9.37 -1.01
C ASN A 305 -37.15 -8.43 -2.13
N GLY A 306 -35.85 -8.16 -2.17
CA GLY A 306 -35.16 -7.34 -3.16
C GLY A 306 -34.22 -8.16 -4.04
N THR A 307 -33.14 -7.53 -4.47
CA THR A 307 -32.10 -8.14 -5.31
C THR A 307 -30.73 -8.04 -4.65
N LEU A 308 -30.02 -9.16 -4.57
CA LEU A 308 -28.60 -9.21 -4.21
C LEU A 308 -27.76 -9.40 -5.48
N PHE A 309 -26.91 -8.42 -5.76
CA PHE A 309 -25.96 -8.46 -6.86
C PHE A 309 -24.58 -8.87 -6.35
N LEU A 310 -24.08 -9.99 -6.86
CA LEU A 310 -22.78 -10.56 -6.53
C LEU A 310 -21.82 -10.31 -7.70
N ASP A 311 -21.01 -9.24 -7.62
CA ASP A 311 -20.00 -8.96 -8.63
C ASP A 311 -18.74 -9.78 -8.40
N GLU A 312 -18.08 -10.16 -9.50
CA GLU A 312 -16.87 -11.02 -9.55
C GLU A 312 -17.06 -12.33 -8.75
N ILE A 313 -18.18 -13.04 -9.02
CA ILE A 313 -18.51 -14.32 -8.37
C ILE A 313 -17.45 -15.40 -8.57
N GLY A 314 -16.64 -15.30 -9.63
CA GLY A 314 -15.55 -16.21 -9.92
C GLY A 314 -14.37 -16.14 -8.95
N ASP A 315 -14.33 -15.12 -8.08
CA ASP A 315 -13.32 -14.94 -7.04
C ASP A 315 -13.79 -15.42 -5.66
N LEU A 316 -15.01 -15.96 -5.56
CA LEU A 316 -15.58 -16.46 -4.31
C LEU A 316 -14.80 -17.71 -3.83
N PRO A 317 -14.30 -17.76 -2.58
CA PRO A 317 -13.65 -18.93 -2.01
C PRO A 317 -14.56 -20.18 -2.01
N LEU A 318 -13.96 -21.37 -2.12
CA LEU A 318 -14.72 -22.64 -2.24
C LEU A 318 -15.65 -22.92 -1.05
N ASP A 319 -15.24 -22.62 0.16
CA ASP A 319 -16.06 -22.74 1.37
C ASP A 319 -17.30 -21.83 1.31
N MET A 320 -17.14 -20.63 0.80
CA MET A 320 -18.22 -19.67 0.58
C MET A 320 -19.16 -20.10 -0.54
N GLN A 321 -18.64 -20.75 -1.58
CA GLN A 321 -19.47 -21.31 -2.66
C GLN A 321 -20.45 -22.37 -2.11
N VAL A 322 -20.02 -23.19 -1.15
CA VAL A 322 -20.89 -24.18 -0.48
C VAL A 322 -22.04 -23.49 0.28
N LYS A 323 -21.71 -22.41 1.00
CA LYS A 323 -22.73 -21.66 1.76
C LYS A 323 -23.71 -20.94 0.83
N LEU A 324 -23.19 -20.32 -0.22
CA LEU A 324 -24.03 -19.69 -1.24
C LEU A 324 -24.99 -20.69 -1.91
N LEU A 325 -24.50 -21.88 -2.25
CA LEU A 325 -25.34 -22.93 -2.83
C LEU A 325 -26.51 -23.31 -1.91
N ARG A 326 -26.25 -23.45 -0.59
CA ARG A 326 -27.31 -23.72 0.40
C ARG A 326 -28.38 -22.63 0.42
N VAL A 327 -27.97 -21.36 0.41
CA VAL A 327 -28.92 -20.24 0.36
C VAL A 327 -29.75 -20.24 -0.92
N LEU A 328 -29.14 -20.55 -2.09
CA LEU A 328 -29.85 -20.64 -3.36
C LEU A 328 -30.85 -21.82 -3.41
N GLN A 329 -30.58 -22.90 -2.67
CA GLN A 329 -31.44 -24.10 -2.62
C GLN A 329 -32.57 -23.95 -1.61
N ASN A 330 -32.22 -23.56 -0.37
CA ASN A 330 -33.14 -23.62 0.76
C ASN A 330 -33.84 -22.29 1.04
N LYS A 331 -33.34 -21.17 0.45
CA LYS A 331 -33.80 -19.82 0.77
C LYS A 331 -33.62 -19.46 2.25
N GLU A 332 -32.57 -19.98 2.88
CA GLU A 332 -32.26 -19.78 4.29
C GLU A 332 -30.79 -19.40 4.46
N VAL A 333 -30.54 -18.52 5.41
CA VAL A 333 -29.20 -18.06 5.81
C VAL A 333 -28.97 -18.39 7.29
N ILE A 334 -27.84 -18.94 7.61
CA ILE A 334 -27.38 -19.16 8.99
C ILE A 334 -26.25 -18.17 9.27
N PRO A 335 -26.42 -17.22 10.22
CA PRO A 335 -25.36 -16.30 10.61
C PRO A 335 -24.16 -17.04 11.21
N LEU A 336 -22.96 -16.47 11.11
CA LEU A 336 -21.76 -17.02 11.75
C LEU A 336 -21.98 -17.11 13.28
N GLY A 337 -21.60 -18.24 13.87
CA GLY A 337 -21.81 -18.52 15.28
C GLY A 337 -23.25 -18.79 15.66
N GLY A 338 -24.21 -18.67 14.75
CA GLY A 338 -25.61 -18.97 14.95
C GLY A 338 -25.97 -20.40 14.53
N THR A 339 -27.06 -20.92 15.08
CA THR A 339 -27.63 -22.26 14.76
C THR A 339 -28.99 -22.17 14.09
N LEU A 340 -29.67 -21.04 14.21
CA LEU A 340 -31.03 -20.88 13.71
C LEU A 340 -31.01 -20.33 12.27
N PRO A 341 -31.64 -21.02 11.30
CA PRO A 341 -31.78 -20.53 9.94
C PRO A 341 -32.76 -19.35 9.90
N GLN A 342 -32.45 -18.36 9.09
CA GLN A 342 -33.31 -17.22 8.78
C GLN A 342 -33.77 -17.33 7.33
N SER A 343 -35.07 -17.34 7.10
CA SER A 343 -35.61 -17.35 5.73
C SER A 343 -35.33 -16.04 5.03
N VAL A 344 -34.90 -16.10 3.75
CA VAL A 344 -34.61 -14.95 2.90
C VAL A 344 -35.13 -15.19 1.49
N ASN A 345 -35.84 -14.19 0.96
CA ASN A 345 -36.39 -14.23 -0.39
C ASN A 345 -35.70 -13.20 -1.32
N ALA A 346 -34.38 -13.21 -1.33
CA ALA A 346 -33.61 -12.35 -2.21
C ALA A 346 -33.45 -12.97 -3.60
N ARG A 347 -33.66 -12.16 -4.66
CA ARG A 347 -33.30 -12.50 -6.02
C ARG A 347 -31.80 -12.34 -6.22
N ILE A 348 -31.14 -13.28 -6.88
CA ILE A 348 -29.71 -13.25 -7.11
C ILE A 348 -29.40 -12.88 -8.55
N ILE A 349 -28.53 -11.87 -8.74
CA ILE A 349 -27.87 -11.56 -10.00
C ILE A 349 -26.37 -11.69 -9.75
N ALA A 350 -25.70 -12.58 -10.44
CA ALA A 350 -24.23 -12.78 -10.33
C ALA A 350 -23.54 -12.20 -11.56
N ALA A 351 -22.33 -11.67 -11.38
CA ALA A 351 -21.50 -11.18 -12.49
C ALA A 351 -20.07 -11.67 -12.38
N THR A 352 -19.39 -11.84 -13.51
CA THR A 352 -17.97 -12.19 -13.54
C THR A 352 -17.33 -11.83 -14.88
N ASN A 353 -16.04 -11.53 -14.84
CA ASN A 353 -15.18 -11.40 -16.02
C ASN A 353 -14.42 -12.71 -16.33
N ARG A 354 -14.47 -13.70 -15.45
CA ARG A 354 -13.75 -14.97 -15.60
C ARG A 354 -14.61 -16.01 -16.32
N ASN A 355 -13.93 -16.93 -17.02
CA ASN A 355 -14.56 -18.13 -17.56
C ASN A 355 -14.78 -19.14 -16.43
N LEU A 356 -16.02 -19.23 -15.93
CA LEU A 356 -16.35 -20.16 -14.83
C LEU A 356 -16.13 -21.63 -15.21
N LYS A 357 -16.31 -22.01 -16.49
CA LYS A 357 -16.07 -23.40 -16.94
C LYS A 357 -14.60 -23.79 -16.82
N ASP A 358 -13.68 -22.84 -17.06
CA ASP A 358 -12.25 -23.10 -16.89
C ASP A 358 -11.87 -23.14 -15.40
N LEU A 359 -12.52 -22.34 -14.55
CA LEU A 359 -12.34 -22.42 -13.11
C LEU A 359 -12.86 -23.75 -12.52
N ILE A 360 -13.94 -24.31 -13.08
CA ILE A 360 -14.44 -25.65 -12.70
C ILE A 360 -13.38 -26.70 -13.02
N LYS A 361 -12.80 -26.69 -14.23
CA LYS A 361 -11.73 -27.63 -14.62
C LYS A 361 -10.50 -27.53 -13.71
N GLN A 362 -10.21 -26.33 -13.18
CA GLN A 362 -9.11 -26.08 -12.24
C GLN A 362 -9.46 -26.42 -10.79
N GLY A 363 -10.67 -26.86 -10.49
CA GLY A 363 -11.13 -27.12 -9.11
C GLY A 363 -11.31 -25.87 -8.26
N LYS A 364 -11.37 -24.67 -8.86
CA LYS A 364 -11.53 -23.38 -8.17
C LYS A 364 -12.97 -22.90 -8.08
N PHE A 365 -13.86 -23.50 -8.84
CA PHE A 365 -15.29 -23.21 -8.83
C PHE A 365 -16.09 -24.51 -8.87
N ARG A 366 -17.18 -24.57 -8.09
CA ARG A 366 -18.02 -25.78 -8.00
C ARG A 366 -19.00 -25.84 -9.18
N GLU A 367 -19.11 -27.02 -9.76
CA GLU A 367 -20.00 -27.28 -10.89
C GLU A 367 -21.50 -27.16 -10.47
N ASP A 368 -21.85 -27.63 -9.28
CA ASP A 368 -23.22 -27.57 -8.75
C ASP A 368 -23.69 -26.10 -8.57
N LEU A 369 -22.82 -25.25 -8.08
CA LEU A 369 -23.10 -23.81 -7.96
C LEU A 369 -23.25 -23.17 -9.35
N TYR A 370 -22.39 -23.52 -10.31
CA TYR A 370 -22.46 -22.99 -11.68
C TYR A 370 -23.84 -23.21 -12.28
N TYR A 371 -24.37 -24.44 -12.26
CA TYR A 371 -25.70 -24.72 -12.81
C TYR A 371 -26.83 -24.01 -12.06
N ARG A 372 -26.65 -23.66 -10.80
CA ARG A 372 -27.64 -22.93 -10.02
C ARG A 372 -27.65 -21.44 -10.27
N ILE A 373 -26.49 -20.84 -10.62
CA ILE A 373 -26.41 -19.39 -10.93
C ILE A 373 -26.54 -19.10 -12.42
N ALA A 374 -26.18 -20.02 -13.30
CA ALA A 374 -26.19 -19.85 -14.75
C ALA A 374 -27.54 -20.24 -15.40
N VAL A 375 -28.67 -19.98 -14.73
CA VAL A 375 -30.00 -20.28 -15.29
C VAL A 375 -30.29 -19.40 -16.51
N PHE A 376 -29.98 -18.09 -16.43
CA PHE A 376 -30.03 -17.16 -17.54
C PHE A 376 -28.69 -16.46 -17.71
N PRO A 377 -27.79 -16.99 -18.56
CA PRO A 377 -26.54 -16.32 -18.87
C PRO A 377 -26.77 -15.17 -19.85
N LEU A 378 -26.30 -13.96 -19.48
CA LEU A 378 -26.27 -12.76 -20.29
C LEU A 378 -24.82 -12.38 -20.56
N PHE A 379 -24.44 -12.19 -21.82
CA PHE A 379 -23.08 -11.85 -22.20
C PHE A 379 -23.00 -10.42 -22.73
N ILE A 380 -22.20 -9.56 -22.09
CA ILE A 380 -21.95 -8.20 -22.57
C ILE A 380 -20.67 -8.23 -23.41
N GLN A 381 -20.79 -7.85 -24.67
CA GLN A 381 -19.65 -7.74 -25.57
C GLN A 381 -18.68 -6.65 -25.12
N PRO A 382 -17.36 -6.82 -25.31
CA PRO A 382 -16.39 -5.76 -25.04
C PRO A 382 -16.62 -4.56 -26.01
N LEU A 383 -16.17 -3.37 -25.59
CA LEU A 383 -16.44 -2.14 -26.31
C LEU A 383 -15.86 -2.14 -27.75
N ARG A 384 -14.74 -2.81 -27.97
CA ARG A 384 -14.11 -2.98 -29.30
C ARG A 384 -14.98 -3.72 -30.31
N ASP A 385 -15.91 -4.56 -29.85
CA ASP A 385 -16.84 -5.32 -30.71
C ASP A 385 -18.17 -4.58 -30.93
N ARG A 386 -18.40 -3.47 -30.20
CA ARG A 386 -19.56 -2.59 -30.34
C ARG A 386 -19.16 -1.13 -30.52
N LYS A 387 -18.26 -0.87 -31.48
CA LYS A 387 -17.68 0.45 -31.76
C LYS A 387 -18.73 1.56 -31.99
N GLN A 388 -19.93 1.18 -32.45
CA GLN A 388 -21.05 2.12 -32.65
C GLN A 388 -21.49 2.80 -31.34
N ASP A 389 -21.22 2.22 -30.18
CA ASP A 389 -21.55 2.78 -28.88
C ASP A 389 -20.51 3.82 -28.41
N ILE A 390 -19.28 3.81 -28.95
CA ILE A 390 -18.20 4.69 -28.51
C ILE A 390 -18.57 6.18 -28.64
N PRO A 391 -19.08 6.66 -29.81
CA PRO A 391 -19.36 8.09 -29.96
C PRO A 391 -20.47 8.60 -29.02
N ILE A 392 -21.50 7.80 -28.76
CA ILE A 392 -22.59 8.22 -27.88
C ILE A 392 -22.17 8.18 -26.42
N LEU A 393 -21.40 7.17 -26.00
CA LEU A 393 -20.83 7.07 -24.67
C LEU A 393 -19.84 8.20 -24.40
N ALA A 394 -18.93 8.48 -25.34
CA ALA A 394 -17.97 9.57 -25.19
C ALA A 394 -18.66 10.93 -25.03
N ARG A 395 -19.67 11.23 -25.85
CA ARG A 395 -20.46 12.47 -25.70
C ARG A 395 -21.21 12.55 -24.38
N HIS A 396 -21.75 11.45 -23.93
CA HIS A 396 -22.44 11.38 -22.63
C HIS A 396 -21.46 11.69 -21.48
N PHE A 397 -20.28 11.05 -21.44
CA PHE A 397 -19.30 11.32 -20.40
C PHE A 397 -18.78 12.76 -20.47
N LEU A 398 -18.55 13.28 -21.67
CA LEU A 398 -18.16 14.67 -21.85
C LEU A 398 -19.22 15.65 -21.30
N SER A 399 -20.49 15.38 -21.54
CA SER A 399 -21.59 16.22 -21.05
C SER A 399 -21.74 16.20 -19.52
N ILE A 400 -21.29 15.13 -18.86
CA ILE A 400 -21.27 15.04 -17.39
C ILE A 400 -20.13 15.88 -16.82
N HIS A 401 -18.93 15.78 -17.40
CA HIS A 401 -17.74 16.42 -16.85
C HIS A 401 -17.59 17.88 -17.31
N GLN A 402 -17.98 18.19 -18.54
CA GLN A 402 -17.89 19.54 -19.12
C GLN A 402 -19.11 19.86 -20.01
N PRO A 403 -20.24 20.27 -19.40
CA PRO A 403 -21.49 20.54 -20.12
C PRO A 403 -21.40 21.66 -21.18
N ARG A 404 -20.40 22.57 -21.06
CA ARG A 404 -20.18 23.68 -21.97
C ARG A 404 -19.16 23.39 -23.07
N SER A 405 -18.60 22.18 -23.13
CA SER A 405 -17.62 21.81 -24.15
C SER A 405 -18.22 21.88 -25.56
N MET A 406 -17.41 22.32 -26.53
CA MET A 406 -17.76 22.27 -27.96
C MET A 406 -17.80 20.85 -28.54
N GLY A 407 -17.58 19.81 -27.75
CA GLY A 407 -17.59 18.41 -28.17
C GLY A 407 -16.20 17.93 -28.59
N PHE A 408 -16.16 16.87 -29.41
CA PHE A 408 -14.93 16.28 -29.92
C PHE A 408 -14.65 16.73 -31.35
N THR A 409 -13.39 17.01 -31.67
CA THR A 409 -13.00 17.18 -33.08
C THR A 409 -13.17 15.86 -33.85
N PRO A 410 -13.42 15.91 -35.18
CA PRO A 410 -13.56 14.70 -36.01
C PRO A 410 -12.32 13.76 -35.91
N ARG A 411 -11.14 14.32 -35.70
CA ARG A 411 -9.89 13.57 -35.53
C ARG A 411 -9.87 12.84 -34.19
N ALA A 412 -10.26 13.50 -33.11
CA ALA A 412 -10.38 12.91 -31.77
C ALA A 412 -11.41 11.78 -31.74
N MET A 413 -12.58 11.96 -32.36
CA MET A 413 -13.62 10.94 -32.41
C MET A 413 -13.17 9.69 -33.18
N ARG A 414 -12.54 9.85 -34.36
CA ARG A 414 -11.98 8.71 -35.11
C ARG A 414 -10.92 7.96 -34.32
N PHE A 415 -10.10 8.67 -33.55
CA PHE A 415 -9.13 8.05 -32.65
C PHE A 415 -9.82 7.17 -31.58
N LEU A 416 -10.86 7.69 -30.90
CA LEU A 416 -11.64 6.94 -29.92
C LEU A 416 -12.26 5.66 -30.52
N GLU A 417 -12.82 5.74 -31.75
CA GLU A 417 -13.42 4.62 -32.47
C GLU A 417 -12.40 3.56 -32.91
N SER A 418 -11.14 3.96 -33.14
CA SER A 418 -10.07 3.05 -33.55
C SER A 418 -9.34 2.35 -32.41
N TYR A 419 -9.43 2.87 -31.19
CA TYR A 419 -8.74 2.31 -30.04
C TYR A 419 -9.41 1.02 -29.52
N HIS A 420 -8.62 0.11 -28.94
CA HIS A 420 -9.09 -1.24 -28.57
C HIS A 420 -9.84 -1.31 -27.24
N TRP A 421 -9.72 -0.32 -26.39
CA TRP A 421 -10.39 -0.20 -25.10
C TRP A 421 -10.25 -1.44 -24.19
N PRO A 422 -9.02 -1.83 -23.77
CA PRO A 422 -8.84 -2.97 -22.88
C PRO A 422 -9.58 -2.81 -21.55
N GLY A 423 -9.75 -1.58 -21.05
CA GLY A 423 -10.56 -1.26 -19.87
C GLY A 423 -12.02 -0.93 -20.18
N ASN A 424 -12.47 -1.12 -21.43
CA ASN A 424 -13.83 -0.94 -21.90
C ASN A 424 -14.42 0.46 -21.56
N ILE A 425 -15.68 0.52 -21.08
CA ILE A 425 -16.37 1.78 -20.78
C ILE A 425 -15.71 2.53 -19.63
N ARG A 426 -15.12 1.79 -18.65
CA ARG A 426 -14.43 2.43 -17.52
C ARG A 426 -13.20 3.22 -17.98
N GLU A 427 -12.44 2.68 -18.88
CA GLU A 427 -11.30 3.37 -19.48
C GLU A 427 -11.74 4.55 -20.35
N LEU A 428 -12.75 4.36 -21.20
CA LEU A 428 -13.33 5.44 -22.00
C LEU A 428 -13.80 6.61 -21.13
N ALA A 429 -14.51 6.32 -20.05
CA ALA A 429 -15.00 7.34 -19.13
C ALA A 429 -13.84 8.14 -18.50
N ASN A 430 -12.81 7.46 -18.02
CA ASN A 430 -11.63 8.09 -17.42
C ASN A 430 -10.86 8.96 -18.43
N TRP A 431 -10.70 8.48 -19.67
CA TRP A 431 -10.02 9.24 -20.72
C TRP A 431 -10.80 10.48 -21.14
N VAL A 432 -12.13 10.38 -21.23
CA VAL A 432 -12.99 11.52 -21.54
C VAL A 432 -12.99 12.54 -20.40
N GLU A 433 -13.02 12.10 -19.14
CA GLU A 433 -12.90 12.97 -17.98
C GLU A 433 -11.58 13.74 -18.00
N TYR A 434 -10.46 13.04 -18.22
CA TYR A 434 -9.13 13.64 -18.32
C TYR A 434 -9.07 14.68 -19.46
N ALA A 435 -9.54 14.32 -20.65
CA ALA A 435 -9.55 15.18 -21.81
C ALA A 435 -10.49 16.39 -21.63
N ALA A 436 -11.62 16.23 -20.95
CA ALA A 436 -12.55 17.31 -20.62
C ALA A 436 -11.90 18.38 -19.75
N VAL A 437 -11.09 17.97 -18.76
CA VAL A 437 -10.36 18.89 -17.88
C VAL A 437 -9.33 19.70 -18.68
N LEU A 438 -8.59 19.06 -19.59
CA LEU A 438 -7.56 19.73 -20.39
C LEU A 438 -8.14 20.65 -21.48
N ALA A 439 -9.22 20.23 -22.12
CA ALA A 439 -9.86 21.01 -23.19
C ALA A 439 -10.67 22.22 -22.66
N GLY A 440 -11.14 22.16 -21.41
CA GLY A 440 -12.04 23.16 -20.86
C GLY A 440 -13.32 23.30 -21.69
N GLU A 441 -13.70 24.52 -22.07
CA GLU A 441 -14.88 24.78 -22.91
C GLU A 441 -14.63 24.54 -24.41
N ASN A 442 -13.39 24.37 -24.82
CA ASN A 442 -13.03 24.12 -26.21
C ASN A 442 -13.38 22.69 -26.67
N ALA A 443 -13.25 22.45 -27.98
CA ALA A 443 -13.37 21.10 -28.52
C ALA A 443 -12.23 20.19 -28.04
N VAL A 444 -12.56 18.97 -27.69
CA VAL A 444 -11.57 17.96 -27.28
C VAL A 444 -10.80 17.49 -28.51
N GLU A 445 -9.48 17.64 -28.47
CA GLU A 445 -8.54 17.21 -29.50
C GLU A 445 -7.81 15.93 -29.09
N ILE A 446 -7.10 15.30 -30.04
CA ILE A 446 -6.39 14.05 -29.81
C ILE A 446 -5.30 14.19 -28.73
N ASP A 447 -4.64 15.37 -28.70
CA ASP A 447 -3.53 15.65 -27.76
C ASP A 447 -3.99 15.82 -26.31
N HIS A 448 -5.30 15.94 -26.07
CA HIS A 448 -5.88 15.95 -24.73
C HIS A 448 -6.02 14.55 -24.12
N PHE A 449 -5.86 13.46 -24.90
CA PHE A 449 -5.95 12.11 -24.37
C PHE A 449 -4.60 11.65 -23.79
N PRO A 450 -4.62 10.81 -22.74
CA PRO A 450 -3.41 10.28 -22.10
C PRO A 450 -2.79 9.13 -22.92
N ILE A 451 -2.52 9.34 -24.20
CA ILE A 451 -2.05 8.33 -25.14
C ILE A 451 -0.72 7.70 -24.69
N HIS A 452 0.12 8.46 -24.00
CA HIS A 452 1.38 7.99 -23.42
C HIS A 452 1.19 7.05 -22.21
N MET A 453 0.00 7.02 -21.61
CA MET A 453 -0.39 6.08 -20.55
C MET A 453 -1.14 4.86 -21.09
N ALA A 454 -1.53 4.89 -22.38
CA ALA A 454 -2.07 3.72 -23.02
C ALA A 454 -0.96 2.65 -23.05
N GLU A 455 -1.23 1.50 -22.43
CA GLU A 455 -0.39 0.34 -22.71
C GLU A 455 -0.40 0.16 -24.23
N THR A 456 0.73 0.47 -24.87
CA THR A 456 0.94 0.12 -26.28
C THR A 456 0.56 -1.35 -26.42
N PRO A 457 -0.19 -1.73 -27.47
CA PRO A 457 -0.56 -3.13 -27.66
C PRO A 457 0.69 -3.97 -27.50
N LYS A 458 0.66 -4.90 -26.55
CA LYS A 458 1.77 -5.82 -26.21
C LYS A 458 2.24 -6.68 -27.39
N GLU A 459 1.75 -6.43 -28.59
CA GLU A 459 2.00 -7.27 -29.77
C GLU A 459 3.22 -6.89 -30.61
N ILE A 460 3.79 -5.67 -30.45
CA ILE A 460 4.96 -5.27 -31.27
C ILE A 460 6.27 -5.40 -30.48
N LEU A 461 6.27 -5.08 -29.19
CA LEU A 461 7.48 -5.14 -28.34
C LEU A 461 7.85 -6.55 -27.81
N PRO A 462 6.92 -7.50 -27.53
CA PRO A 462 7.32 -8.80 -27.04
C PRO A 462 8.09 -9.64 -28.07
N GLN A 463 7.77 -9.53 -29.36
CA GLN A 463 8.53 -10.25 -30.39
C GLN A 463 9.92 -9.65 -30.60
N LEU A 464 10.07 -8.33 -30.39
CA LEU A 464 11.37 -7.64 -30.42
C LEU A 464 12.21 -7.92 -29.17
N ALA A 465 11.56 -8.14 -28.02
CA ALA A 465 12.25 -8.41 -26.75
C ALA A 465 12.65 -9.87 -26.55
N ILE A 466 12.06 -10.79 -27.31
CA ILE A 466 12.33 -12.23 -27.16
C ILE A 466 13.50 -12.69 -28.05
N ASP A 467 13.66 -12.14 -29.25
CA ASP A 467 14.64 -12.63 -30.23
C ASP A 467 15.68 -11.59 -30.69
N PHE A 468 15.63 -10.34 -30.19
CA PHE A 468 16.57 -9.26 -30.55
C PHE A 468 16.98 -9.29 -32.03
N PRO A 469 16.02 -9.09 -32.97
CA PRO A 469 16.27 -9.25 -34.39
C PRO A 469 17.32 -8.24 -34.87
N SER A 470 18.06 -8.57 -35.92
CA SER A 470 18.96 -7.63 -36.58
C SER A 470 18.17 -6.44 -37.13
N LEU A 471 18.84 -5.28 -37.36
CA LEU A 471 18.18 -4.09 -37.96
C LEU A 471 17.54 -4.41 -39.30
N GLN A 472 18.13 -5.30 -40.09
CA GLN A 472 17.58 -5.75 -41.37
C GLN A 472 16.28 -6.56 -41.19
N GLU A 473 16.24 -7.45 -40.22
CA GLU A 473 15.06 -8.24 -39.90
C GLU A 473 13.95 -7.36 -39.31
N LEU A 474 14.30 -6.39 -38.47
CA LEU A 474 13.38 -5.40 -37.95
C LEU A 474 12.75 -4.55 -39.06
N GLU A 475 13.57 -4.08 -39.99
CA GLU A 475 13.11 -3.30 -41.15
C GLU A 475 12.16 -4.13 -42.02
N ARG A 476 12.49 -5.40 -42.28
CA ARG A 476 11.64 -6.34 -43.03
C ARG A 476 10.28 -6.51 -42.37
N ARG A 477 10.26 -6.82 -41.08
CA ARG A 477 9.01 -7.00 -40.29
C ARG A 477 8.17 -5.73 -40.30
N TYR A 478 8.80 -4.56 -40.18
CA TYR A 478 8.10 -3.28 -40.21
C TYR A 478 7.49 -2.99 -41.60
N ILE A 479 8.19 -3.28 -42.68
CA ILE A 479 7.67 -3.12 -44.05
C ILE A 479 6.48 -4.06 -44.28
N GLU A 480 6.55 -5.33 -43.85
CA GLU A 480 5.47 -6.30 -43.96
C GLU A 480 4.22 -5.87 -43.18
N MET A 481 4.41 -5.39 -41.95
CA MET A 481 3.32 -4.90 -41.10
C MET A 481 2.61 -3.70 -41.75
N VAL A 482 3.35 -2.72 -42.26
CA VAL A 482 2.75 -1.56 -42.94
C VAL A 482 2.00 -1.97 -44.21
N LEU A 483 2.53 -2.90 -44.98
CA LEU A 483 1.84 -3.44 -46.16
C LEU A 483 0.54 -4.17 -45.81
N GLN A 484 0.52 -4.96 -44.74
CA GLN A 484 -0.69 -5.62 -44.26
C GLN A 484 -1.74 -4.62 -43.78
N THR A 485 -1.32 -3.61 -43.00
CA THR A 485 -2.20 -2.57 -42.49
C THR A 485 -2.84 -1.74 -43.60
N CYS A 486 -2.12 -1.50 -44.70
CA CYS A 486 -2.62 -0.78 -45.88
C CYS A 486 -3.38 -1.68 -46.88
N GLY A 487 -3.74 -2.92 -46.53
CA GLY A 487 -4.40 -3.83 -47.45
C GLY A 487 -3.62 -4.09 -48.72
N GLN A 488 -2.28 -4.17 -48.67
CA GLN A 488 -1.36 -4.36 -49.79
C GLN A 488 -1.32 -3.18 -50.79
N GLN A 489 -1.86 -2.01 -50.45
CA GLN A 489 -1.80 -0.82 -51.30
C GLN A 489 -0.39 -0.16 -51.22
N LYS A 490 0.44 -0.46 -52.26
CA LYS A 490 1.85 -0.08 -52.27
C LYS A 490 2.09 1.45 -52.21
N ALA A 491 1.21 2.25 -52.84
CA ALA A 491 1.34 3.71 -52.85
C ALA A 491 1.15 4.29 -51.43
N GLU A 492 0.18 3.80 -50.66
CA GLU A 492 -0.08 4.22 -49.29
C GLU A 492 1.05 3.74 -48.35
N ALA A 493 1.51 2.50 -48.52
CA ALA A 493 2.61 1.95 -47.74
C ALA A 493 3.93 2.75 -47.97
N CYS A 494 4.22 3.13 -49.21
CA CYS A 494 5.38 3.97 -49.51
C CYS A 494 5.31 5.35 -48.83
N ARG A 495 4.11 5.93 -48.72
CA ARG A 495 3.91 7.22 -48.05
C ARG A 495 4.14 7.10 -46.55
N ILE A 496 3.63 6.02 -45.93
CA ILE A 496 3.82 5.78 -44.50
C ILE A 496 5.29 5.47 -44.17
N LEU A 497 5.93 4.64 -44.99
CA LEU A 497 7.34 4.25 -44.81
C LEU A 497 8.35 5.36 -45.16
N GLY A 498 7.91 6.43 -45.82
CA GLY A 498 8.80 7.50 -46.26
C GLY A 498 9.80 7.06 -47.33
N ILE A 499 9.50 6.00 -48.12
CA ILE A 499 10.41 5.46 -49.15
C ILE A 499 9.75 5.42 -50.52
N SER A 500 10.59 5.45 -51.58
CA SER A 500 10.09 5.35 -52.97
C SER A 500 9.57 3.94 -53.30
N PRO A 501 8.63 3.81 -54.27
CA PRO A 501 8.16 2.49 -54.73
C PRO A 501 9.28 1.56 -55.21
N VAL A 502 10.34 2.15 -55.78
CA VAL A 502 11.54 1.41 -56.25
C VAL A 502 12.32 0.88 -55.05
N THR A 503 12.44 1.69 -53.98
CA THR A 503 13.10 1.26 -52.73
C THR A 503 12.32 0.16 -52.04
N LEU A 504 10.99 0.26 -51.96
CA LEU A 504 10.11 -0.76 -51.43
C LEU A 504 10.25 -2.08 -52.18
N TRP A 505 10.25 -2.03 -53.55
CA TRP A 505 10.42 -3.21 -54.39
C TRP A 505 11.80 -3.86 -54.18
N ARG A 506 12.89 -3.08 -54.11
CA ARG A 506 14.25 -3.57 -53.89
C ARG A 506 14.36 -4.29 -52.53
N LYS A 507 13.84 -3.68 -51.45
CA LYS A 507 13.86 -4.27 -50.10
C LYS A 507 12.99 -5.53 -49.95
N LYS A 508 11.97 -5.65 -50.78
CA LYS A 508 11.13 -6.86 -50.83
C LYS A 508 11.77 -8.01 -51.63
N LYS A 509 12.57 -7.71 -52.69
CA LYS A 509 13.15 -8.69 -53.60
C LYS A 509 14.52 -9.20 -53.18
N HIS A 510 15.29 -8.39 -52.49
CA HIS A 510 16.61 -8.70 -51.98
C HIS A 510 16.62 -8.38 -50.45
N PRO A 511 16.19 -9.36 -49.62
CA PRO A 511 16.50 -9.29 -48.21
C PRO A 511 18.00 -9.53 -48.10
N GLY A 512 18.79 -8.41 -47.99
CA GLY A 512 20.25 -8.44 -47.90
C GLY A 512 20.75 -9.19 -46.67
#